data_87717a5117fc108ef72c27c07da1ba1c
#
_entry.id   87717a5117fc108ef72c27c07da1ba1c
#
_cell.length_a   1.000
_cell.length_b   1.000
_cell.length_c   1.000
_cell.angle_alpha   90.00
_cell.angle_beta   90.00
_cell.angle_gamma   90.00
#
_symmetry.space_group_name_H-M   'P 1'
#
loop_
_entity.id
_entity.type
_entity.pdbx_description
1 polymer ?
#
loop_
_entity_poly.entity_id
_entity_poly.type
_entity_poly.pdbx_seq_one_letter_code
_entity_poly.pdbx_strand_id
1 'polypeptide(L)'
;MIDEFICDRMHHVRLLTKESIAGGMVPRKKGPDVLRQLTQRHDVVNVIKENADWGQQPTVIAINCLKSVELVEDDGACLTFVHSETGKSKIKRTQFGLSSPSQRRVFVQLLEKVTGEFHVHKRAQSIWEIGKTYLLLSSIGAAFCAIPLIGGNPTEVTRGRNRLMAEFLNLIGPTATFSIGLLFILTMLMCWYFSCKNPNQVTIFEVDRNGR
;
A
#
# COMPACT_ATOMS: atom_id res chain seq x y z
N MET A 1 7.99 -20.20 0.58
CA MET A 1 6.69 -19.89 1.27
C MET A 1 5.78 -19.23 0.28
N ILE A 2 4.53 -19.65 0.23
CA ILE A 2 3.46 -18.99 -0.51
C ILE A 2 2.47 -18.47 0.53
N ASP A 3 2.08 -17.19 0.45
CA ASP A 3 0.99 -16.59 1.20
C ASP A 3 -0.04 -16.06 0.21
N GLU A 4 -1.29 -16.34 0.48
CA GLU A 4 -2.40 -15.97 -0.38
C GLU A 4 -3.60 -15.46 0.41
N PHE A 5 -4.32 -14.52 -0.14
CA PHE A 5 -5.58 -14.05 0.41
C PHE A 5 -6.45 -13.40 -0.68
N ILE A 6 -7.74 -13.36 -0.43
CA ILE A 6 -8.71 -12.75 -1.33
C ILE A 6 -9.14 -11.42 -0.72
N CYS A 7 -8.98 -10.35 -1.49
CA CYS A 7 -9.48 -9.03 -1.15
C CYS A 7 -10.27 -8.50 -2.34
N ASP A 8 -11.51 -8.08 -2.10
CA ASP A 8 -12.47 -7.68 -3.13
C ASP A 8 -12.69 -8.78 -4.18
N ARG A 9 -12.27 -8.53 -5.41
CA ARG A 9 -12.38 -9.48 -6.53
C ARG A 9 -11.03 -10.03 -6.97
N MET A 10 -9.98 -9.75 -6.21
CA MET A 10 -8.61 -10.11 -6.54
C MET A 10 -8.06 -11.16 -5.57
N HIS A 11 -7.28 -12.06 -6.12
CA HIS A 11 -6.50 -13.03 -5.37
C HIS A 11 -5.07 -12.51 -5.28
N HIS A 12 -4.65 -12.18 -4.09
CA HIS A 12 -3.30 -11.70 -3.80
C HIS A 12 -2.39 -12.90 -3.54
N VAL A 13 -1.29 -12.97 -4.25
CA VAL A 13 -0.29 -14.02 -4.09
C VAL A 13 1.04 -13.38 -3.73
N ARG A 14 1.66 -13.89 -2.67
CA ARG A 14 2.98 -13.50 -2.20
C ARG A 14 3.86 -14.73 -2.10
N LEU A 15 5.05 -14.62 -2.61
CA LEU A 15 6.01 -15.72 -2.61
C LEU A 15 7.35 -15.27 -2.09
N LEU A 16 7.94 -16.09 -1.23
CA LEU A 16 9.32 -16.00 -0.79
C LEU A 16 10.09 -17.24 -1.29
N THR A 17 11.11 -17.00 -2.10
CA THR A 17 12.10 -18.00 -2.53
C THR A 17 13.46 -17.69 -1.92
N LYS A 18 14.46 -18.52 -2.22
CA LYS A 18 15.86 -18.25 -1.82
C LYS A 18 16.48 -17.05 -2.54
N GLU A 19 15.95 -16.69 -3.71
CA GLU A 19 16.53 -15.67 -4.58
C GLU A 19 15.72 -14.40 -4.64
N SER A 20 14.40 -14.48 -4.38
CA SER A 20 13.51 -13.35 -4.58
C SER A 20 12.27 -13.38 -3.69
N ILE A 21 11.73 -12.19 -3.48
CA ILE A 21 10.40 -11.93 -2.97
C ILE A 21 9.54 -11.49 -4.15
N ALA A 22 8.47 -12.19 -4.43
CA ALA A 22 7.56 -11.86 -5.51
C ALA A 22 6.14 -11.64 -4.99
N GLY A 23 5.42 -10.73 -5.61
CA GLY A 23 4.02 -10.50 -5.28
C GLY A 23 3.24 -10.00 -6.49
N GLY A 24 1.99 -10.42 -6.57
CA GLY A 24 1.09 -9.98 -7.62
C GLY A 24 -0.36 -10.16 -7.21
N MET A 25 -1.24 -9.64 -8.06
CA MET A 25 -2.68 -9.78 -7.93
C MET A 25 -3.21 -10.43 -9.20
N VAL A 26 -4.03 -11.44 -9.06
CA VAL A 26 -4.69 -12.12 -10.17
C VAL A 26 -6.21 -12.13 -9.96
N PRO A 27 -7.01 -12.16 -11.02
CA PRO A 27 -8.46 -12.26 -10.87
C PRO A 27 -8.84 -13.48 -10.03
N ARG A 28 -9.81 -13.32 -9.13
CA ARG A 28 -10.23 -14.38 -8.19
C ARG A 28 -10.50 -15.73 -8.88
N LYS A 29 -11.08 -15.69 -10.08
CA LYS A 29 -11.40 -16.90 -10.87
C LYS A 29 -10.16 -17.69 -11.29
N LYS A 30 -9.01 -17.01 -11.46
CA LYS A 30 -7.74 -17.63 -11.89
C LYS A 30 -6.84 -18.05 -10.72
N GLY A 31 -7.15 -17.62 -9.49
CA GLY A 31 -6.34 -17.89 -8.30
C GLY A 31 -5.96 -19.35 -8.11
N PRO A 32 -6.91 -20.31 -8.08
CA PRO A 32 -6.61 -21.72 -7.89
C PRO A 32 -5.67 -22.30 -8.95
N ASP A 33 -5.82 -21.91 -10.22
CA ASP A 33 -4.96 -22.35 -11.31
C ASP A 33 -3.55 -21.77 -11.20
N VAL A 34 -3.46 -20.51 -10.81
CA VAL A 34 -2.16 -19.85 -10.55
C VAL A 34 -1.41 -20.54 -9.43
N LEU A 35 -2.07 -20.86 -8.32
CA LEU A 35 -1.44 -21.58 -7.21
C LEU A 35 -0.95 -22.97 -7.63
N ARG A 36 -1.74 -23.70 -8.38
CA ARG A 36 -1.31 -25.00 -8.93
C ARG A 36 -0.08 -24.85 -9.83
N GLN A 37 -0.04 -23.80 -10.67
CA GLN A 37 1.12 -23.53 -11.52
C GLN A 37 2.33 -23.11 -10.71
N LEU A 38 2.19 -22.31 -9.65
CA LEU A 38 3.26 -21.88 -8.77
C LEU A 38 3.89 -23.03 -7.99
N THR A 39 3.10 -24.07 -7.67
CA THR A 39 3.63 -25.28 -7.03
C THR A 39 4.35 -26.22 -8.00
N GLN A 40 4.05 -26.13 -9.29
CA GLN A 40 4.60 -27.01 -10.32
C GLN A 40 5.76 -26.38 -11.13
N ARG A 41 5.82 -25.06 -11.22
CA ARG A 41 6.80 -24.30 -12.02
C ARG A 41 7.76 -23.53 -11.14
N HIS A 42 9.02 -23.49 -11.52
CA HIS A 42 10.04 -22.69 -10.84
C HIS A 42 9.97 -21.19 -11.21
N ASP A 43 9.32 -20.82 -12.30
CA ASP A 43 9.25 -19.43 -12.79
C ASP A 43 7.97 -18.72 -12.34
N VAL A 44 8.00 -18.30 -11.11
CA VAL A 44 6.88 -17.62 -10.42
C VAL A 44 6.49 -16.29 -11.07
N VAL A 45 7.48 -15.55 -11.55
CA VAL A 45 7.26 -14.22 -12.12
C VAL A 45 6.43 -14.32 -13.39
N ASN A 46 6.77 -15.26 -14.26
CA ASN A 46 6.04 -15.46 -15.50
C ASN A 46 4.63 -16.02 -15.24
N VAL A 47 4.48 -16.95 -14.28
CA VAL A 47 3.14 -17.44 -13.91
C VAL A 47 2.22 -16.30 -13.45
N ILE A 48 2.70 -15.42 -12.58
CA ILE A 48 1.88 -14.28 -12.12
C ILE A 48 1.64 -13.30 -13.29
N LYS A 49 2.65 -13.04 -14.11
CA LYS A 49 2.59 -12.10 -15.23
C LYS A 49 1.60 -12.54 -16.32
N GLU A 50 1.58 -13.83 -16.66
CA GLU A 50 0.66 -14.43 -17.64
C GLU A 50 -0.80 -14.41 -17.17
N ASN A 51 -1.03 -14.43 -15.87
CA ASN A 51 -2.35 -14.50 -15.27
C ASN A 51 -2.85 -13.17 -14.67
N ALA A 52 -1.98 -12.16 -14.54
CA ALA A 52 -2.34 -10.84 -14.01
C ALA A 52 -3.34 -10.13 -14.94
N ASP A 53 -4.19 -9.31 -14.35
CA ASP A 53 -5.07 -8.43 -15.11
C ASP A 53 -4.27 -7.32 -15.81
N TRP A 54 -4.86 -6.77 -16.86
CA TRP A 54 -4.24 -5.73 -17.70
C TRP A 54 -3.79 -4.55 -16.82
N GLY A 55 -2.50 -4.23 -16.85
CA GLY A 55 -1.89 -3.12 -16.09
C GLY A 55 -1.32 -3.49 -14.72
N GLN A 56 -1.49 -4.73 -14.23
CA GLN A 56 -0.94 -5.18 -12.95
C GLN A 56 0.32 -6.01 -13.16
N GLN A 57 1.47 -5.36 -13.14
CA GLN A 57 2.74 -6.09 -13.21
C GLN A 57 3.11 -6.70 -11.85
N PRO A 58 3.61 -7.96 -11.84
CA PRO A 58 4.14 -8.54 -10.62
C PRO A 58 5.33 -7.73 -10.12
N THR A 59 5.40 -7.53 -8.83
CA THR A 59 6.56 -6.93 -8.19
C THR A 59 7.52 -8.03 -7.77
N VAL A 60 8.78 -7.90 -8.17
CA VAL A 60 9.84 -8.84 -7.81
C VAL A 60 10.99 -8.08 -7.18
N ILE A 61 11.40 -8.53 -6.02
CA ILE A 61 12.54 -7.98 -5.27
C ILE A 61 13.57 -9.09 -5.14
N ALA A 62 14.71 -8.93 -5.75
CA ALA A 62 15.81 -9.86 -5.56
C ALA A 62 16.34 -9.76 -4.12
N ILE A 63 16.59 -10.90 -3.47
CA ILE A 63 17.07 -10.95 -2.09
C ILE A 63 18.39 -10.18 -1.92
N ASN A 64 19.28 -10.30 -2.90
CA ASN A 64 20.55 -9.56 -2.90
C ASN A 64 20.41 -8.04 -3.03
N CYS A 65 19.24 -7.54 -3.42
CA CYS A 65 18.93 -6.11 -3.51
C CYS A 65 18.19 -5.58 -2.27
N LEU A 66 17.72 -6.46 -1.39
CA LEU A 66 17.00 -6.11 -0.17
C LEU A 66 17.95 -5.44 0.82
N LYS A 67 17.58 -4.29 1.36
CA LYS A 67 18.33 -3.55 2.40
C LYS A 67 17.71 -3.72 3.77
N SER A 68 16.42 -3.51 3.87
CA SER A 68 15.69 -3.67 5.13
C SER A 68 14.23 -4.01 4.89
N VAL A 69 13.60 -4.50 5.94
CA VAL A 69 12.14 -4.71 6.02
C VAL A 69 11.61 -3.87 7.17
N GLU A 70 10.64 -3.03 6.88
CA GLU A 70 9.99 -2.17 7.87
C GLU A 70 8.62 -2.73 8.22
N LEU A 71 8.32 -2.78 9.51
CA LEU A 71 7.07 -3.26 10.07
C LEU A 71 6.50 -2.19 10.98
N VAL A 72 5.36 -1.64 10.62
CA VAL A 72 4.59 -0.74 11.47
C VAL A 72 3.72 -1.57 12.41
N GLU A 73 3.81 -1.35 13.71
CA GLU A 73 3.15 -2.22 14.72
C GLU A 73 1.63 -2.28 14.52
N ASP A 74 1.00 -1.16 14.17
CA ASP A 74 -0.47 -1.05 13.99
C ASP A 74 -0.95 -1.25 12.55
N ASP A 75 -0.03 -1.45 11.58
CA ASP A 75 -0.38 -1.62 10.16
C ASP A 75 -0.77 -3.07 9.80
N GLY A 76 -1.43 -3.75 10.74
CA GLY A 76 -2.05 -5.06 10.51
C GLY A 76 -1.08 -6.11 9.94
N ALA A 77 -1.28 -6.49 8.68
CA ALA A 77 -0.51 -7.52 8.00
C ALA A 77 0.48 -6.99 6.96
N CYS A 78 0.74 -5.68 6.89
CA CYS A 78 1.62 -5.09 5.89
C CYS A 78 3.11 -5.16 6.27
N LEU A 79 3.96 -5.36 5.25
CA LEU A 79 5.41 -5.24 5.32
C LEU A 79 5.89 -4.28 4.24
N THR A 80 6.81 -3.39 4.58
CA THR A 80 7.46 -2.50 3.61
C THR A 80 8.89 -2.97 3.37
N PHE A 81 9.20 -3.34 2.12
CA PHE A 81 10.52 -3.74 1.69
C PHE A 81 11.29 -2.55 1.14
N VAL A 82 12.44 -2.26 1.73
CA VAL A 82 13.38 -1.25 1.24
C VAL A 82 14.46 -1.96 0.45
N HIS A 83 14.53 -1.68 -0.85
CA HIS A 83 15.44 -2.38 -1.76
C HIS A 83 16.04 -1.45 -2.81
N SER A 84 17.17 -1.84 -3.38
CA SER A 84 17.72 -1.19 -4.58
C SER A 84 17.21 -1.88 -5.85
N GLU A 85 17.07 -1.14 -6.95
CA GLU A 85 16.91 -1.79 -8.26
C GLU A 85 18.27 -2.35 -8.72
N THR A 86 18.24 -3.54 -9.32
CA THR A 86 19.43 -4.14 -9.90
C THR A 86 20.10 -3.19 -10.88
N GLY A 87 21.36 -2.86 -10.63
CA GLY A 87 22.15 -1.93 -11.46
C GLY A 87 21.85 -0.44 -11.25
N LYS A 88 21.00 -0.06 -10.27
CA LYS A 88 20.70 1.35 -9.95
C LYS A 88 20.95 1.63 -8.47
N SER A 89 21.46 2.81 -8.18
CA SER A 89 21.65 3.29 -6.80
C SER A 89 20.35 3.75 -6.12
N LYS A 90 19.24 3.85 -6.88
CA LYS A 90 17.97 4.35 -6.37
C LYS A 90 17.31 3.35 -5.41
N ILE A 91 17.00 3.81 -4.22
CA ILE A 91 16.27 3.04 -3.22
C ILE A 91 14.78 3.14 -3.52
N LYS A 92 14.10 1.99 -3.53
CA LYS A 92 12.65 1.87 -3.64
C LYS A 92 12.07 1.30 -2.35
N ARG A 93 10.85 1.69 -2.06
CA ARG A 93 10.01 1.11 -1.01
C ARG A 93 8.82 0.43 -1.64
N THR A 94 8.63 -0.84 -1.35
CA THR A 94 7.52 -1.65 -1.87
C THR A 94 6.77 -2.26 -0.71
N GLN A 95 5.46 -2.03 -0.67
CA GLN A 95 4.60 -2.54 0.39
C GLN A 95 3.90 -3.81 -0.07
N PHE A 96 3.95 -4.85 0.76
CA PHE A 96 3.20 -6.09 0.59
C PHE A 96 2.25 -6.30 1.77
N GLY A 97 0.95 -6.42 1.48
CA GLY A 97 0.01 -6.98 2.43
C GLY A 97 0.12 -8.51 2.45
N LEU A 98 0.01 -9.11 3.62
CA LEU A 98 -0.06 -10.55 3.85
C LEU A 98 -1.46 -10.93 4.34
N SER A 99 -1.77 -12.20 4.38
CA SER A 99 -3.11 -12.69 4.76
C SER A 99 -3.47 -12.41 6.22
N SER A 100 -2.48 -12.35 7.10
CA SER A 100 -2.69 -12.10 8.53
C SER A 100 -1.42 -11.60 9.24
N PRO A 101 -1.54 -11.00 10.44
CA PRO A 101 -0.39 -10.65 11.27
C PRO A 101 0.47 -11.85 11.68
N SER A 102 -0.11 -13.04 11.82
CA SER A 102 0.63 -14.28 12.09
C SER A 102 1.49 -14.68 10.89
N GLN A 103 0.96 -14.63 9.69
CA GLN A 103 1.71 -14.88 8.46
C GLN A 103 2.85 -13.88 8.27
N ARG A 104 2.64 -12.63 8.66
CA ARG A 104 3.69 -11.61 8.67
C ARG A 104 4.90 -12.04 9.50
N ARG A 105 4.67 -12.56 10.71
CA ARG A 105 5.76 -13.05 11.58
C ARG A 105 6.50 -14.23 10.95
N VAL A 106 5.76 -15.21 10.43
CA VAL A 106 6.34 -16.36 9.75
C VAL A 106 7.15 -15.94 8.52
N PHE A 107 6.64 -14.97 7.75
CA PHE A 107 7.34 -14.45 6.57
C PHE A 107 8.68 -13.80 6.96
N VAL A 108 8.72 -12.97 8.00
CA VAL A 108 9.95 -12.33 8.48
C VAL A 108 10.95 -13.37 8.98
N GLN A 109 10.52 -14.39 9.75
CA GLN A 109 11.38 -15.46 10.22
C GLN A 109 11.98 -16.30 9.07
N LEU A 110 11.20 -16.57 8.04
CA LEU A 110 11.70 -17.28 6.86
C LEU A 110 12.62 -16.41 6.02
N LEU A 111 12.34 -15.12 5.95
CA LEU A 111 13.21 -14.17 5.26
C LEU A 111 14.57 -14.07 5.96
N GLU A 112 14.61 -14.03 7.29
CA GLU A 112 15.84 -14.08 8.08
C GLU A 112 16.68 -15.33 7.77
N LYS A 113 16.04 -16.49 7.65
CA LYS A 113 16.74 -17.73 7.24
C LYS A 113 17.35 -17.67 5.85
N VAL A 114 16.78 -16.87 4.95
CA VAL A 114 17.24 -16.71 3.57
C VAL A 114 18.29 -15.61 3.43
N THR A 115 18.13 -14.51 4.16
CA THR A 115 19.02 -13.34 4.06
C THR A 115 20.20 -13.39 5.02
N GLY A 116 20.13 -14.16 6.11
CA GLY A 116 21.02 -14.13 7.25
C GLY A 116 20.45 -13.30 8.40
N GLU A 117 21.28 -13.05 9.41
CA GLU A 117 20.86 -12.30 10.59
C GLU A 117 20.42 -10.87 10.27
N PHE A 118 19.37 -10.42 10.95
CA PHE A 118 18.90 -9.07 10.88
C PHE A 118 19.40 -8.25 12.07
N HIS A 119 19.86 -7.04 11.81
CA HIS A 119 19.96 -6.02 12.85
C HIS A 119 18.58 -5.41 13.07
N VAL A 120 18.01 -5.64 14.25
CA VAL A 120 16.65 -5.16 14.57
C VAL A 120 16.75 -3.90 15.39
N HIS A 121 16.15 -2.82 14.90
CA HIS A 121 16.00 -1.58 15.67
C HIS A 121 14.59 -1.01 15.54
N LYS A 122 14.18 -0.21 16.52
CA LYS A 122 12.87 0.43 16.52
C LYS A 122 13.05 1.93 16.38
N ARG A 123 12.16 2.54 15.61
CA ARG A 123 12.02 4.00 15.55
C ARG A 123 10.56 4.41 15.58
N ALA A 124 10.29 5.62 16.03
CA ALA A 124 8.97 6.20 15.85
C ALA A 124 8.75 6.58 14.37
N GLN A 125 7.50 6.50 13.92
CA GLN A 125 7.13 7.03 12.60
C GLN A 125 7.47 8.52 12.52
N SER A 126 7.99 8.95 11.38
CA SER A 126 8.24 10.37 11.16
C SER A 126 6.92 11.14 10.93
N ILE A 127 6.92 12.44 11.26
CA ILE A 127 5.78 13.33 11.03
C ILE A 127 5.30 13.27 9.57
N TRP A 128 6.23 13.13 8.62
CA TRP A 128 5.91 13.00 7.20
C TRP A 128 5.25 11.66 6.83
N GLU A 129 5.70 10.57 7.44
CA GLU A 129 5.08 9.25 7.22
C GLU A 129 3.64 9.24 7.72
N ILE A 130 3.39 9.81 8.89
CA ILE A 130 2.05 9.99 9.45
C ILE A 130 1.24 10.97 8.59
N GLY A 131 1.83 12.09 8.20
CA GLY A 131 1.13 13.20 7.54
C GLY A 131 0.65 12.91 6.12
N LYS A 132 1.32 12.04 5.38
CA LYS A 132 0.96 11.75 3.97
C LYS A 132 -0.50 11.39 3.77
N THR A 133 -1.04 10.51 4.59
CA THR A 133 -2.44 10.06 4.51
C THR A 133 -3.40 11.19 4.83
N TYR A 134 -3.13 11.96 5.87
CA TYR A 134 -3.98 13.08 6.28
C TYR A 134 -3.94 14.23 5.27
N LEU A 135 -2.78 14.53 4.68
CA LEU A 135 -2.65 15.52 3.61
C LEU A 135 -3.42 15.09 2.35
N LEU A 136 -3.32 13.82 1.96
CA LEU A 136 -4.10 13.28 0.84
C LEU A 136 -5.60 13.39 1.12
N LEU A 137 -6.06 13.00 2.29
CA LEU A 137 -7.47 13.12 2.67
C LEU A 137 -7.91 14.59 2.75
N SER A 138 -7.08 15.49 3.28
CA SER A 138 -7.38 16.92 3.32
C SER A 138 -7.56 17.53 1.93
N SER A 139 -6.90 16.98 0.89
CA SER A 139 -7.10 17.44 -0.49
C SER A 139 -8.53 17.22 -0.99
N ILE A 140 -9.22 16.19 -0.49
CA ILE A 140 -10.64 15.96 -0.77
C ILE A 140 -11.48 17.09 -0.17
N GLY A 141 -11.24 17.45 1.08
CA GLY A 141 -11.91 18.60 1.72
C GLY A 141 -11.64 19.91 0.99
N ALA A 142 -10.41 20.13 0.52
CA ALA A 142 -10.05 21.29 -0.28
C ALA A 142 -10.81 21.34 -1.61
N ALA A 143 -11.02 20.18 -2.27
CA ALA A 143 -11.84 20.10 -3.46
C ALA A 143 -13.29 20.52 -3.18
N PHE A 144 -13.89 20.09 -2.07
CA PHE A 144 -15.23 20.53 -1.65
C PHE A 144 -15.29 22.05 -1.39
N CYS A 145 -14.24 22.63 -0.80
CA CYS A 145 -14.17 24.09 -0.62
C CYS A 145 -14.01 24.85 -1.95
N ALA A 146 -13.35 24.27 -2.94
CA ALA A 146 -13.12 24.90 -4.24
C ALA A 146 -14.35 24.91 -5.14
N ILE A 147 -15.24 23.92 -5.05
CA ILE A 147 -16.44 23.80 -5.90
C ILE A 147 -17.29 25.09 -5.91
N PRO A 148 -17.66 25.70 -4.76
CA PRO A 148 -18.42 26.93 -4.75
C PRO A 148 -17.69 28.14 -5.33
N LEU A 149 -16.33 28.13 -5.29
CA LEU A 149 -15.50 29.24 -5.75
C LEU A 149 -15.31 29.25 -7.28
N ILE A 150 -15.36 28.07 -7.90
CA ILE A 150 -15.17 27.91 -9.35
C ILE A 150 -16.40 28.40 -10.13
N GLY A 151 -17.55 28.62 -9.45
CA GLY A 151 -18.69 29.33 -10.01
C GLY A 151 -19.35 28.67 -11.22
N GLY A 152 -19.12 27.40 -11.42
CA GLY A 152 -19.77 26.65 -12.49
C GLY A 152 -21.25 26.44 -12.19
N ASN A 153 -22.14 26.94 -13.07
CA ASN A 153 -23.57 26.63 -12.99
C ASN A 153 -23.73 25.12 -13.12
N PRO A 154 -24.18 24.41 -12.08
CA PRO A 154 -24.25 22.93 -12.12
C PRO A 154 -25.27 22.41 -13.16
N THR A 155 -26.05 23.31 -13.76
CA THR A 155 -26.99 22.99 -14.83
C THR A 155 -26.33 22.60 -16.17
N GLU A 156 -25.04 22.93 -16.39
CA GLU A 156 -24.33 22.58 -17.61
C GLU A 156 -23.68 21.18 -17.58
N VAL A 157 -23.62 20.52 -16.42
CA VAL A 157 -23.07 19.18 -16.27
C VAL A 157 -24.12 18.14 -16.66
N THR A 158 -24.24 17.87 -17.96
CA THR A 158 -25.35 17.11 -18.54
C THR A 158 -25.16 15.60 -18.65
N ARG A 159 -24.09 14.98 -18.17
CA ARG A 159 -23.85 13.54 -18.40
C ARG A 159 -23.49 12.72 -17.17
N GLY A 160 -24.31 11.71 -16.88
CA GLY A 160 -23.99 10.53 -16.10
C GLY A 160 -23.73 10.80 -14.60
N ARG A 161 -22.67 10.21 -14.10
CA ARG A 161 -22.26 10.21 -12.68
C ARG A 161 -22.09 11.61 -12.06
N ASN A 162 -21.75 12.58 -12.88
CA ASN A 162 -21.55 13.97 -12.46
C ASN A 162 -22.89 14.68 -12.18
N ARG A 163 -24.00 14.23 -12.78
CA ARG A 163 -25.32 14.82 -12.56
C ARG A 163 -25.82 14.63 -11.13
N LEU A 164 -25.67 13.41 -10.58
CA LEU A 164 -26.06 13.12 -9.19
C LEU A 164 -25.26 13.97 -8.20
N MET A 165 -23.97 14.14 -8.47
CA MET A 165 -23.12 14.99 -7.64
C MET A 165 -23.54 16.47 -7.71
N ALA A 166 -23.87 16.95 -8.92
CA ALA A 166 -24.35 18.33 -9.12
C ALA A 166 -25.71 18.56 -8.44
N GLU A 167 -26.64 17.62 -8.55
CA GLU A 167 -27.94 17.68 -7.87
C GLU A 167 -27.78 17.69 -6.35
N PHE A 168 -26.91 16.85 -5.81
CA PHE A 168 -26.58 16.80 -4.38
C PHE A 168 -25.97 18.12 -3.88
N LEU A 169 -25.01 18.70 -4.63
CA LEU A 169 -24.39 19.98 -4.30
C LEU A 169 -25.39 21.16 -4.37
N ASN A 170 -26.33 21.12 -5.32
CA ASN A 170 -27.42 22.13 -5.40
C ASN A 170 -28.36 22.02 -4.21
N LEU A 171 -28.66 20.79 -3.76
CA LEU A 171 -29.56 20.60 -2.60
C LEU A 171 -28.93 21.13 -1.31
N ILE A 172 -27.64 20.97 -1.12
CA ILE A 172 -26.92 21.42 0.08
C ILE A 172 -26.62 22.91 0.03
N GLY A 173 -26.39 23.47 -1.15
CA GLY A 173 -26.02 24.86 -1.37
C GLY A 173 -24.51 25.14 -1.16
N PRO A 174 -24.00 26.23 -1.72
CA PRO A 174 -22.57 26.54 -1.77
C PRO A 174 -21.94 26.77 -0.40
N THR A 175 -22.68 27.47 0.51
CA THR A 175 -22.17 27.75 1.85
C THR A 175 -22.01 26.48 2.69
N ALA A 176 -22.99 25.57 2.63
CA ALA A 176 -22.92 24.32 3.37
C ALA A 176 -21.85 23.40 2.79
N THR A 177 -21.69 23.36 1.46
CA THR A 177 -20.61 22.59 0.80
C THR A 177 -19.23 23.07 1.26
N PHE A 178 -19.01 24.39 1.29
CA PHE A 178 -17.78 24.99 1.80
C PHE A 178 -17.54 24.63 3.27
N SER A 179 -18.58 24.75 4.11
CA SER A 179 -18.49 24.44 5.54
C SER A 179 -18.16 22.98 5.81
N ILE A 180 -18.74 22.06 5.05
CA ILE A 180 -18.43 20.61 5.13
C ILE A 180 -16.97 20.36 4.76
N GLY A 181 -16.49 20.96 3.66
CA GLY A 181 -15.10 20.83 3.24
C GLY A 181 -14.13 21.35 4.28
N LEU A 182 -14.41 22.52 4.86
CA LEU A 182 -13.60 23.13 5.92
C LEU A 182 -13.60 22.27 7.19
N LEU A 183 -14.76 21.78 7.63
CA LEU A 183 -14.86 20.90 8.80
C LEU A 183 -14.07 19.61 8.59
N PHE A 184 -14.14 19.05 7.39
CA PHE A 184 -13.37 17.85 7.04
C PHE A 184 -11.85 18.10 7.13
N ILE A 185 -11.36 19.23 6.59
CA ILE A 185 -9.94 19.62 6.69
C ILE A 185 -9.52 19.76 8.15
N LEU A 186 -10.29 20.46 8.96
CA LEU A 186 -10.00 20.67 10.39
C LEU A 186 -9.95 19.32 11.13
N THR A 187 -10.89 18.42 10.85
CA THR A 187 -10.91 17.08 11.43
C THR A 187 -9.64 16.30 11.05
N MET A 188 -9.22 16.34 9.78
CA MET A 188 -8.00 15.66 9.33
C MET A 188 -6.75 16.24 9.99
N LEU A 189 -6.66 17.55 10.14
CA LEU A 189 -5.55 18.21 10.86
C LEU A 189 -5.51 17.85 12.34
N MET A 190 -6.68 17.77 13.00
CA MET A 190 -6.75 17.29 14.38
C MET A 190 -6.29 15.83 14.50
N CYS A 191 -6.79 14.96 13.65
CA CYS A 191 -6.37 13.56 13.61
C CYS A 191 -4.84 13.43 13.39
N TRP A 192 -4.29 14.22 12.46
CA TRP A 192 -2.84 14.26 12.25
C TRP A 192 -2.09 14.70 13.50
N TYR A 193 -2.52 15.79 14.15
CA TYR A 193 -1.91 16.28 15.37
C TYR A 193 -1.89 15.21 16.48
N PHE A 194 -3.03 14.52 16.70
CA PHE A 194 -3.10 13.46 17.71
C PHE A 194 -2.22 12.26 17.34
N SER A 195 -2.17 11.89 16.06
CA SER A 195 -1.28 10.81 15.60
C SER A 195 0.20 11.16 15.75
N CYS A 196 0.56 12.44 15.62
CA CYS A 196 1.94 12.89 15.87
C CYS A 196 2.32 12.87 17.36
N LYS A 197 1.34 13.00 18.25
CA LYS A 197 1.60 12.88 19.72
C LYS A 197 1.94 11.46 20.15
N ASN A 198 1.32 10.48 19.49
CA ASN A 198 1.51 9.06 19.78
C ASN A 198 1.90 8.33 18.49
N PRO A 199 3.13 8.53 18.00
CA PRO A 199 3.55 7.93 16.74
C PRO A 199 3.68 6.41 16.90
N ASN A 200 3.21 5.69 15.91
CA ASN A 200 3.37 4.24 15.86
C ASN A 200 4.86 3.86 15.79
N GLN A 201 5.20 2.76 16.41
CA GLN A 201 6.55 2.22 16.36
C GLN A 201 6.75 1.46 15.04
N VAL A 202 7.89 1.72 14.41
CA VAL A 202 8.35 0.99 13.23
C VAL A 202 9.50 0.11 13.64
N THR A 203 9.34 -1.20 13.53
CA THR A 203 10.43 -2.15 13.70
C THR A 203 11.09 -2.33 12.35
N ILE A 204 12.40 -2.09 12.29
CA ILE A 204 13.23 -2.20 11.09
C ILE A 204 14.15 -3.39 11.24
N PHE A 205 14.07 -4.31 10.28
CA PHE A 205 14.95 -5.47 10.14
C PHE A 205 15.95 -5.15 9.03
N GLU A 206 17.13 -4.72 9.38
CA GLU A 206 18.20 -4.38 8.45
C GLU A 206 19.05 -5.62 8.13
N VAL A 207 19.27 -5.88 6.84
CA VAL A 207 20.04 -7.04 6.38
C VAL A 207 21.51 -6.78 6.63
N ASP A 208 22.14 -7.58 7.50
CA ASP A 208 23.58 -7.54 7.68
C ASP A 208 24.31 -8.17 6.48
N ARG A 209 25.05 -7.37 5.75
CA ARG A 209 25.87 -7.80 4.62
C ARG A 209 27.36 -7.91 4.93
N ASN A 210 27.76 -7.47 6.11
CA ASN A 210 29.18 -7.43 6.47
C ASN A 210 29.73 -8.80 6.89
N GLY A 211 28.86 -9.81 7.00
CA GLY A 211 29.22 -11.17 7.38
C GLY A 211 29.46 -12.16 6.22
N ARG A 212 29.45 -11.69 4.95
CA ARG A 212 29.68 -12.55 3.79
C ARG A 212 30.92 -12.15 3.01
#